data_90f17ab45c274d3a942548d357656616
#
_entry.id   90f17ab45c274d3a942548d357656616
#
_cell.length_a   1.000
_cell.length_b   1.000
_cell.length_c   1.000
_cell.angle_alpha   90.00
_cell.angle_beta   90.00
_cell.angle_gamma   90.00
#
_symmetry.space_group_name_H-M   'P 1'
#
loop_
_entity.id
_entity.type
_entity.pdbx_description
1 polymer ?
#
loop_
_entity_poly.entity_id
_entity_poly.type
_entity_poly.pdbx_seq_one_letter_code
_entity_poly.pdbx_strand_id
1 'polypeptide(L)'
;MFKKTTIESQLGIFSAPSSFLSGRAESFYQNQDAWHNLFRVQVTSRIDETICKPLFTKQTGSPNSSVRVLIAMMVLKEANGWSDEQLFENCRFNLLVRSALGLMNMDDAVPVESTYYLFRKRIVEYEKSEKINLFEKTFASVTKGQATDFEVSGKSIRMDSKLLGSN
;
A
#
# COMPACT_ATOMS: atom_id res chain seq x y z
N MET A 1 15.77 -6.09 11.57
CA MET A 1 15.25 -7.48 11.53
C MET A 1 13.93 -7.49 10.77
N PHE A 2 13.72 -8.43 9.85
CA PHE A 2 12.47 -8.54 9.11
C PHE A 2 11.37 -9.16 9.97
N LYS A 3 10.22 -8.48 10.07
CA LYS A 3 9.02 -8.99 10.73
C LYS A 3 7.83 -8.77 9.77
N LYS A 4 7.10 -9.84 9.49
CA LYS A 4 5.88 -9.77 8.69
C LYS A 4 4.78 -9.09 9.49
N THR A 5 4.02 -8.21 8.84
CA THR A 5 2.89 -7.53 9.48
C THR A 5 1.78 -8.53 9.80
N THR A 6 1.34 -8.57 11.05
CA THR A 6 0.16 -9.34 11.45
C THR A 6 -1.08 -8.54 11.03
N ILE A 7 -1.99 -9.19 10.30
CA ILE A 7 -3.20 -8.54 9.76
C ILE A 7 -4.26 -8.30 10.86
N GLU A 8 -4.10 -8.90 12.01
CA GLU A 8 -5.02 -8.77 13.13
C GLU A 8 -4.80 -7.46 13.89
N SER A 9 -5.19 -6.33 13.28
CA SER A 9 -5.51 -5.16 14.09
C SER A 9 -6.89 -5.40 14.71
N GLN A 10 -6.93 -5.77 15.99
CA GLN A 10 -8.20 -5.65 16.74
C GLN A 10 -8.68 -4.21 16.58
N LEU A 11 -9.90 -4.06 16.05
CA LEU A 11 -10.53 -2.74 15.99
C LEU A 11 -10.70 -2.26 17.44
N GLY A 12 -9.95 -1.23 17.79
CA GLY A 12 -10.11 -0.58 19.09
C GLY A 12 -11.50 0.04 19.19
N ILE A 13 -12.24 -0.25 20.24
CA ILE A 13 -13.62 0.22 20.42
C ILE A 13 -13.73 1.74 20.32
N PHE A 14 -12.67 2.47 20.73
CA PHE A 14 -12.65 3.94 20.74
C PHE A 14 -11.74 4.54 19.68
N SER A 15 -10.85 3.77 19.07
CA SER A 15 -9.87 4.27 18.09
C SER A 15 -10.26 3.99 16.64
N ALA A 16 -11.24 3.13 16.40
CA ALA A 16 -11.74 2.87 15.05
C ALA A 16 -12.59 4.05 14.53
N PRO A 17 -12.41 4.48 13.27
CA PRO A 17 -13.24 5.53 12.67
C PRO A 17 -14.74 5.27 12.77
N SER A 18 -15.17 4.01 12.73
CA SER A 18 -16.57 3.60 12.89
C SER A 18 -17.18 4.00 14.25
N SER A 19 -16.36 4.29 15.26
CA SER A 19 -16.88 4.69 16.58
C SER A 19 -17.35 6.14 16.65
N PHE A 20 -16.93 7.00 15.69
CA PHE A 20 -17.27 8.43 15.68
C PHE A 20 -17.86 8.91 14.35
N LEU A 21 -17.82 8.09 13.30
CA LEU A 21 -18.54 8.38 12.06
C LEU A 21 -20.01 8.03 12.21
N SER A 22 -20.89 8.77 11.54
CA SER A 22 -22.33 8.53 11.53
C SER A 22 -22.97 8.90 10.18
N GLY A 23 -24.15 8.35 9.93
CA GLY A 23 -24.96 8.66 8.76
C GLY A 23 -24.24 8.40 7.43
N ARG A 24 -24.27 9.36 6.52
CA ARG A 24 -23.68 9.20 5.17
C ARG A 24 -22.16 8.98 5.20
N ALA A 25 -21.45 9.57 6.13
CA ALA A 25 -20.01 9.43 6.25
C ALA A 25 -19.65 7.99 6.67
N GLU A 26 -20.37 7.43 7.62
CA GLU A 26 -20.22 6.04 8.03
C GLU A 26 -20.56 5.07 6.88
N SER A 27 -21.72 5.26 6.23
CA SER A 27 -22.13 4.43 5.10
C SER A 27 -21.10 4.43 3.98
N PHE A 28 -20.50 5.59 3.66
CA PHE A 28 -19.46 5.68 2.65
C PHE A 28 -18.16 5.00 3.10
N TYR A 29 -17.76 5.18 4.35
CA TYR A 29 -16.56 4.55 4.90
C TYR A 29 -16.65 3.02 4.92
N GLN A 30 -17.84 2.48 5.21
CA GLN A 30 -18.09 1.04 5.27
C GLN A 30 -18.37 0.41 3.90
N ASN A 31 -18.65 1.21 2.87
CA ASN A 31 -18.98 0.70 1.54
C ASN A 31 -17.80 -0.08 0.95
N GLN A 32 -18.01 -1.37 0.71
CA GLN A 32 -16.98 -2.26 0.19
C GLN A 32 -16.54 -1.91 -1.25
N ASP A 33 -17.42 -1.27 -2.03
CA ASP A 33 -17.15 -0.82 -3.40
C ASP A 33 -16.48 0.55 -3.46
N ALA A 34 -16.32 1.24 -2.32
CA ALA A 34 -15.60 2.50 -2.27
C ALA A 34 -14.09 2.27 -2.52
N TRP A 35 -13.48 3.21 -3.24
CA TRP A 35 -12.09 3.08 -3.71
C TRP A 35 -11.09 2.67 -2.63
N HIS A 36 -11.22 3.19 -1.41
CA HIS A 36 -10.30 2.90 -0.30
C HIS A 36 -10.42 1.46 0.20
N ASN A 37 -11.62 0.90 0.24
CA ASN A 37 -11.84 -0.50 0.60
C ASN A 37 -11.40 -1.44 -0.53
N LEU A 38 -11.69 -1.09 -1.79
CA LEU A 38 -11.18 -1.82 -2.95
C LEU A 38 -9.66 -1.80 -2.99
N PHE A 39 -9.02 -0.65 -2.78
CA PHE A 39 -7.56 -0.56 -2.74
C PHE A 39 -6.97 -1.42 -1.63
N ARG A 40 -7.57 -1.40 -0.43
CA ARG A 40 -7.12 -2.24 0.68
C ARG A 40 -7.18 -3.72 0.34
N VAL A 41 -8.29 -4.18 -0.23
CA VAL A 41 -8.50 -5.60 -0.54
C VAL A 41 -7.68 -6.03 -1.74
N GLN A 42 -7.66 -5.24 -2.82
CA GLN A 42 -7.07 -5.64 -4.09
C GLN A 42 -5.57 -5.31 -4.20
N VAL A 43 -5.06 -4.36 -3.43
CA VAL A 43 -3.65 -3.96 -3.47
C VAL A 43 -2.98 -4.26 -2.13
N THR A 44 -3.34 -3.51 -1.09
CA THR A 44 -2.61 -3.54 0.19
C THR A 44 -2.55 -4.93 0.80
N SER A 45 -3.67 -5.66 0.86
CA SER A 45 -3.73 -6.99 1.46
C SER A 45 -3.00 -8.07 0.64
N ARG A 46 -2.80 -7.83 -0.67
CA ARG A 46 -2.15 -8.78 -1.57
C ARG A 46 -0.63 -8.62 -1.66
N ILE A 47 -0.08 -7.55 -1.08
CA ILE A 47 1.37 -7.34 -1.06
C ILE A 47 2.02 -8.45 -0.24
N ASP A 48 2.87 -9.26 -0.90
CA ASP A 48 3.71 -10.25 -0.22
C ASP A 48 4.98 -9.57 0.31
N GLU A 49 4.98 -9.27 1.59
CA GLU A 49 6.12 -8.64 2.27
C GLU A 49 7.40 -9.47 2.24
N THR A 50 7.28 -10.80 2.04
CA THR A 50 8.44 -11.71 2.04
C THR A 50 9.39 -11.45 0.87
N ILE A 51 8.87 -10.88 -0.23
CA ILE A 51 9.67 -10.47 -1.39
C ILE A 51 10.73 -9.44 -0.98
N CYS A 52 10.41 -8.56 -0.02
CA CYS A 52 11.32 -7.53 0.48
C CYS A 52 12.22 -8.00 1.64
N LYS A 53 12.12 -9.26 2.08
CA LYS A 53 12.94 -9.81 3.16
C LYS A 53 14.45 -9.60 2.97
N PRO A 54 15.02 -9.69 1.76
CA PRO A 54 16.46 -9.45 1.54
C PRO A 54 16.94 -8.05 1.92
N LEU A 55 16.04 -7.05 1.99
CA LEU A 55 16.39 -5.68 2.37
C LEU A 55 16.69 -5.51 3.87
N PHE A 56 16.48 -6.55 4.68
CA PHE A 56 16.56 -6.48 6.13
C PHE A 56 17.57 -7.47 6.69
N THR A 57 18.23 -7.09 7.78
CA THR A 57 19.19 -7.96 8.49
C THR A 57 18.47 -9.14 9.15
N LYS A 58 19.16 -10.29 9.23
CA LYS A 58 18.55 -11.52 9.75
C LYS A 58 18.37 -11.54 11.28
N GLN A 59 19.24 -10.87 12.04
CA GLN A 59 19.32 -11.09 13.49
C GLN A 59 19.42 -9.83 14.35
N THR A 60 19.67 -8.64 13.80
CA THR A 60 19.94 -7.44 14.58
C THR A 60 19.09 -6.26 14.16
N GLY A 61 18.72 -5.39 15.11
CA GLY A 61 18.01 -4.13 14.90
C GLY A 61 16.54 -4.17 15.31
N SER A 62 15.94 -3.00 15.39
CA SER A 62 14.51 -2.84 15.64
C SER A 62 13.66 -3.51 14.56
N PRO A 63 12.43 -3.97 14.90
CA PRO A 63 11.48 -4.44 13.90
C PRO A 63 11.26 -3.39 12.82
N ASN A 64 11.10 -3.83 11.57
CA ASN A 64 10.77 -2.94 10.46
C ASN A 64 9.34 -2.38 10.62
N SER A 65 9.11 -1.18 10.12
CA SER A 65 7.76 -0.73 9.81
C SER A 65 7.11 -1.67 8.79
N SER A 66 5.80 -1.73 8.77
CA SER A 66 5.07 -2.58 7.81
C SER A 66 5.53 -2.32 6.38
N VAL A 67 6.14 -3.34 5.76
CA VAL A 67 6.56 -3.28 4.36
C VAL A 67 5.36 -3.11 3.45
N ARG A 68 4.25 -3.74 3.79
CA ARG A 68 2.98 -3.62 3.08
C ARG A 68 2.50 -2.17 3.03
N VAL A 69 2.49 -1.50 4.18
CA VAL A 69 2.10 -0.07 4.25
C VAL A 69 3.06 0.79 3.44
N LEU A 70 4.38 0.58 3.54
CA LEU A 70 5.38 1.34 2.80
C LEU A 70 5.19 1.22 1.28
N ILE A 71 4.94 0.01 0.76
CA ILE A 71 4.69 -0.21 -0.66
C ILE A 71 3.35 0.40 -1.08
N ALA A 72 2.29 0.21 -0.29
CA ALA A 72 0.97 0.80 -0.57
C ALA A 72 1.01 2.33 -0.58
N MET A 73 1.80 2.97 0.31
CA MET A 73 2.04 4.42 0.29
C MET A 73 2.68 4.86 -1.02
N MET A 74 3.66 4.11 -1.54
CA MET A 74 4.30 4.43 -2.84
C MET A 74 3.29 4.36 -3.98
N VAL A 75 2.43 3.32 -3.99
CA VAL A 75 1.39 3.18 -5.02
C VAL A 75 0.41 4.35 -4.97
N LEU A 76 -0.09 4.70 -3.78
CA LEU A 76 -1.01 5.82 -3.62
C LEU A 76 -0.39 7.15 -4.04
N LYS A 77 0.89 7.36 -3.71
CA LYS A 77 1.62 8.56 -4.11
C LYS A 77 1.65 8.72 -5.63
N GLU A 78 2.10 7.68 -6.33
CA GLU A 78 2.22 7.71 -7.79
C GLU A 78 0.84 7.79 -8.48
N ALA A 79 -0.15 7.05 -7.99
CA ALA A 79 -1.49 7.06 -8.55
C ALA A 79 -2.19 8.42 -8.45
N ASN A 80 -1.90 9.19 -7.40
CA ASN A 80 -2.50 10.51 -7.17
C ASN A 80 -1.57 11.68 -7.57
N GLY A 81 -0.33 11.44 -7.96
CA GLY A 81 0.65 12.47 -8.27
C GLY A 81 1.02 13.34 -7.06
N TRP A 82 0.98 12.79 -5.84
CA TRP A 82 1.26 13.55 -4.62
C TRP A 82 2.75 13.86 -4.46
N SER A 83 3.02 15.02 -3.87
CA SER A 83 4.34 15.28 -3.28
C SER A 83 4.57 14.38 -2.06
N ASP A 84 5.82 14.29 -1.58
CA ASP A 84 6.09 13.54 -0.35
C ASP A 84 5.35 14.14 0.86
N GLU A 85 5.28 15.47 0.95
CA GLU A 85 4.54 16.18 2.00
C GLU A 85 3.05 15.81 1.99
N GLN A 86 2.41 15.91 0.81
CA GLN A 86 1.01 15.52 0.63
C GLN A 86 0.75 14.05 0.96
N LEU A 87 1.68 13.16 0.61
CA LEU A 87 1.58 11.75 0.98
C LEU A 87 1.49 11.58 2.49
N PHE A 88 2.44 12.16 3.25
CA PHE A 88 2.48 11.99 4.70
C PHE A 88 1.32 12.69 5.40
N GLU A 89 0.88 13.86 4.92
CA GLU A 89 -0.32 14.52 5.41
C GLU A 89 -1.55 13.63 5.23
N ASN A 90 -1.78 13.11 4.03
CA ASN A 90 -2.89 12.21 3.76
C ASN A 90 -2.82 10.91 4.58
N CYS A 91 -1.65 10.31 4.73
CA CYS A 91 -1.49 9.10 5.54
C CYS A 91 -1.79 9.34 7.03
N ARG A 92 -1.56 10.55 7.54
CA ARG A 92 -1.81 10.91 8.95
C ARG A 92 -3.27 11.28 9.20
N PHE A 93 -3.88 12.07 8.33
CA PHE A 93 -5.12 12.76 8.61
C PHE A 93 -6.32 12.36 7.75
N ASN A 94 -6.09 11.70 6.60
CA ASN A 94 -7.17 11.26 5.73
C ASN A 94 -7.63 9.85 6.09
N LEU A 95 -8.84 9.72 6.64
CA LEU A 95 -9.40 8.43 7.08
C LEU A 95 -9.51 7.41 5.94
N LEU A 96 -9.83 7.86 4.72
CA LEU A 96 -9.95 6.96 3.57
C LEU A 96 -8.59 6.43 3.14
N VAL A 97 -7.56 7.28 3.15
CA VAL A 97 -6.17 6.87 2.87
C VAL A 97 -5.67 5.89 3.95
N ARG A 98 -5.94 6.18 5.22
CA ARG A 98 -5.62 5.25 6.32
C ARG A 98 -6.29 3.89 6.13
N SER A 99 -7.59 3.89 5.81
CA SER A 99 -8.32 2.65 5.50
C SER A 99 -7.71 1.91 4.31
N ALA A 100 -7.37 2.61 3.23
CA ALA A 100 -6.73 2.03 2.05
C ALA A 100 -5.39 1.36 2.39
N LEU A 101 -4.61 1.93 3.32
CA LEU A 101 -3.36 1.39 3.82
C LEU A 101 -3.53 0.22 4.81
N GLY A 102 -4.75 -0.04 5.28
CA GLY A 102 -5.04 -1.03 6.32
C GLY A 102 -4.77 -0.53 7.75
N LEU A 103 -4.63 0.79 7.94
CA LEU A 103 -4.50 1.44 9.25
C LEU A 103 -5.91 1.72 9.79
N MET A 104 -6.48 0.71 10.43
CA MET A 104 -7.91 0.69 10.77
C MET A 104 -8.24 1.42 12.08
N ASN A 105 -7.23 1.74 12.89
CA ASN A 105 -7.38 2.51 14.12
C ASN A 105 -6.66 3.85 13.98
N MET A 106 -7.11 4.86 14.70
CA MET A 106 -6.48 6.19 14.68
C MET A 106 -5.09 6.20 15.30
N ASP A 107 -4.81 5.27 16.19
CA ASP A 107 -3.52 5.05 16.85
C ASP A 107 -2.57 4.13 16.06
N ASP A 108 -3.03 3.52 14.96
CA ASP A 108 -2.15 2.75 14.08
C ASP A 108 -1.04 3.66 13.53
N ALA A 109 0.21 3.25 13.74
CA ALA A 109 1.36 4.06 13.40
C ALA A 109 1.59 4.16 11.88
N VAL A 110 1.63 5.39 11.38
CA VAL A 110 2.10 5.68 10.02
C VAL A 110 3.62 5.63 10.00
N PRO A 111 4.26 4.95 9.04
CA PRO A 111 5.71 5.00 8.89
C PRO A 111 6.22 6.44 8.79
N VAL A 112 7.29 6.75 9.54
CA VAL A 112 7.90 8.09 9.47
C VAL A 112 8.68 8.29 8.17
N GLU A 113 8.86 9.53 7.78
CA GLU A 113 9.51 9.93 6.52
C GLU A 113 10.88 9.30 6.33
N SER A 114 11.72 9.32 7.37
CA SER A 114 13.06 8.72 7.32
C SER A 114 13.02 7.21 7.03
N THR A 115 12.04 6.49 7.58
CA THR A 115 11.83 5.06 7.32
C THR A 115 11.41 4.83 5.87
N TYR A 116 10.51 5.65 5.35
CA TYR A 116 10.06 5.58 3.96
C TYR A 116 11.20 5.82 2.98
N TYR A 117 12.00 6.88 3.18
CA TYR A 117 13.14 7.17 2.32
C TYR A 117 14.23 6.11 2.40
N LEU A 118 14.52 5.61 3.60
CA LEU A 118 15.48 4.52 3.79
C LEU A 118 15.03 3.24 3.07
N PHE A 119 13.74 2.93 3.12
CA PHE A 119 13.19 1.77 2.43
C PHE A 119 13.32 1.91 0.89
N ARG A 120 12.96 3.06 0.34
CA ARG A 120 13.15 3.36 -1.10
C ARG A 120 14.61 3.24 -1.52
N LYS A 121 15.52 3.81 -0.73
CA LYS A 121 16.96 3.73 -0.98
C LYS A 121 17.44 2.27 -1.04
N ARG A 122 17.04 1.46 -0.07
CA ARG A 122 17.41 0.03 -0.02
C ARG A 122 16.91 -0.75 -1.23
N ILE A 123 15.70 -0.48 -1.72
CA ILE A 123 15.17 -1.12 -2.93
C ILE A 123 16.06 -0.78 -4.13
N VAL A 124 16.40 0.48 -4.34
CA VAL A 124 17.24 0.93 -5.45
C VAL A 124 18.66 0.34 -5.34
N GLU A 125 19.24 0.32 -4.16
CA GLU A 125 20.57 -0.27 -3.93
C GLU A 125 20.56 -1.78 -4.21
N TYR A 126 19.52 -2.49 -3.77
CA TYR A 126 19.37 -3.92 -4.03
C TYR A 126 19.22 -4.21 -5.52
N GLU A 127 18.41 -3.43 -6.23
CA GLU A 127 18.26 -3.56 -7.68
C GLU A 127 19.58 -3.33 -8.41
N LYS A 128 20.38 -2.36 -7.98
CA LYS A 128 21.71 -2.09 -8.57
C LYS A 128 22.69 -3.24 -8.33
N SER A 129 22.69 -3.84 -7.14
CA SER A 129 23.62 -4.92 -6.78
C SER A 129 23.22 -6.28 -7.36
N GLU A 130 21.96 -6.65 -7.17
CA GLU A 130 21.46 -7.99 -7.51
C GLU A 130 20.81 -8.06 -8.90
N LYS A 131 20.59 -6.94 -9.55
CA LYS A 131 19.87 -6.86 -10.84
C LYS A 131 18.43 -7.39 -10.77
N ILE A 132 17.83 -7.31 -9.59
CA ILE A 132 16.48 -7.79 -9.29
C ILE A 132 15.61 -6.60 -8.88
N ASN A 133 14.56 -6.34 -9.66
CA ASN A 133 13.56 -5.34 -9.32
C ASN A 133 12.51 -5.92 -8.36
N LEU A 134 12.58 -5.56 -7.07
CA LEU A 134 11.66 -6.04 -6.05
C LEU A 134 10.26 -5.45 -6.20
N PHE A 135 10.13 -4.25 -6.74
CA PHE A 135 8.84 -3.66 -7.06
C PHE A 135 8.11 -4.45 -8.13
N GLU A 136 8.78 -4.73 -9.24
CA GLU A 136 8.22 -5.52 -10.33
C GLU A 136 7.74 -6.88 -9.84
N LYS A 137 8.54 -7.56 -9.01
CA LYS A 137 8.14 -8.84 -8.41
C LYS A 137 6.91 -8.70 -7.52
N THR A 138 6.84 -7.64 -6.71
CA THR A 138 5.70 -7.40 -5.83
C THR A 138 4.44 -7.13 -6.64
N PHE A 139 4.53 -6.27 -7.67
CA PHE A 139 3.39 -5.97 -8.55
C PHE A 139 2.96 -7.17 -9.37
N ALA A 140 3.88 -7.96 -9.90
CA ALA A 140 3.55 -9.19 -10.60
C ALA A 140 2.76 -10.16 -9.70
N SER A 141 3.12 -10.25 -8.42
CA SER A 141 2.38 -11.06 -7.44
C SER A 141 0.97 -10.55 -7.20
N VAL A 142 0.80 -9.23 -7.00
CA VAL A 142 -0.52 -8.58 -6.82
C VAL A 142 -1.38 -8.74 -8.07
N THR A 143 -0.84 -8.44 -9.24
CA THR A 143 -1.54 -8.51 -10.53
C THR A 143 -1.98 -9.93 -10.87
N LYS A 144 -1.14 -10.93 -10.59
CA LYS A 144 -1.49 -12.34 -10.79
C LYS A 144 -2.71 -12.74 -9.97
N GLY A 145 -2.78 -12.32 -8.71
CA GLY A 145 -3.95 -12.55 -7.86
C GLY A 145 -5.20 -11.87 -8.41
N GLN A 146 -5.08 -10.61 -8.85
CA GLN A 146 -6.19 -9.86 -9.45
C GLN A 146 -6.67 -10.52 -10.75
N ALA A 147 -5.75 -10.92 -11.64
CA ALA A 147 -6.10 -11.58 -12.89
C ALA A 147 -6.89 -12.88 -12.67
N THR A 148 -6.57 -13.62 -11.60
CA THR A 148 -7.31 -14.82 -11.22
C THR A 148 -8.71 -14.49 -10.73
N ASP A 149 -8.86 -13.51 -9.85
CA ASP A 149 -10.15 -13.13 -9.25
C ASP A 149 -11.12 -12.52 -10.28
N PHE A 150 -10.59 -11.78 -11.24
CA PHE A 150 -11.38 -11.14 -12.30
C PHE A 150 -11.47 -11.99 -13.57
N GLU A 151 -11.01 -13.23 -13.55
CA GLU A 151 -11.03 -14.18 -14.68
C GLU A 151 -10.43 -13.59 -15.97
N VAL A 152 -9.38 -12.74 -15.83
CA VAL A 152 -8.73 -12.08 -16.97
C VAL A 152 -7.91 -13.10 -17.75
N SER A 153 -8.43 -13.53 -18.88
CA SER A 153 -7.81 -14.59 -19.73
C SER A 153 -6.67 -14.09 -20.61
N GLY A 154 -6.46 -12.78 -20.73
CA GLY A 154 -5.49 -12.18 -21.67
C GLY A 154 -5.82 -12.36 -23.16
N LYS A 155 -6.97 -12.96 -23.49
CA LYS A 155 -7.36 -13.26 -24.88
C LYS A 155 -7.89 -12.04 -25.66
N SER A 156 -8.24 -10.95 -24.97
CA SER A 156 -8.66 -9.69 -25.57
C SER A 156 -8.00 -8.52 -24.83
N ILE A 157 -7.21 -7.75 -25.56
CA ILE A 157 -6.59 -6.51 -25.07
C ILE A 157 -7.25 -5.34 -25.80
N ARG A 158 -7.85 -4.42 -25.05
CA ARG A 158 -8.30 -3.13 -25.59
C ARG A 158 -7.22 -2.10 -25.35
N MET A 159 -6.57 -1.64 -26.41
CA MET A 159 -5.62 -0.54 -26.34
C MET A 159 -6.36 0.76 -26.68
N ASP A 160 -6.37 1.69 -25.74
CA ASP A 160 -6.83 3.05 -26.00
C ASP A 160 -5.59 3.93 -26.23
N SER A 161 -5.38 4.34 -27.48
CA SER A 161 -4.27 5.22 -27.87
C SER A 161 -4.75 6.66 -27.83
N LYS A 162 -4.27 7.44 -26.86
CA LYS A 162 -4.45 8.89 -26.85
C LYS A 162 -3.33 9.54 -27.66
N LEU A 163 -3.67 10.11 -28.81
CA LEU A 163 -2.75 10.99 -29.56
C LEU A 163 -2.45 12.24 -28.73
N LEU A 164 -1.24 12.32 -28.20
CA LEU A 164 -0.71 13.56 -27.64
C LEU A 164 -0.20 14.39 -28.80
N GLY A 165 -0.98 15.40 -29.20
CA GLY A 165 -0.53 16.40 -30.14
C GLY A 165 0.64 17.18 -29.51
N SER A 166 1.82 17.09 -30.11
CA SER A 166 2.92 18.00 -29.82
C SER A 166 2.62 19.33 -30.49
N ASN A 167 2.50 20.39 -29.70
CA ASN A 167 2.61 21.77 -30.19
C ASN A 167 4.08 22.13 -30.34
#